data_442103b0c6829da0b0480b0870086011
#
_entry.id   442103b0c6829da0b0480b0870086011
#
_cell.length_a   1.000
_cell.length_b   1.000
_cell.length_c   1.000
_cell.angle_alpha   90.00
_cell.angle_beta   90.00
_cell.angle_gamma   90.00
#
_symmetry.space_group_name_H-M   'P 1'
#
loop_
_entity.id
_entity.type
_entity.pdbx_description
1 polymer ?
#
loop_
_entity_poly.entity_id
_entity_poly.type
_entity_poly.pdbx_seq_one_letter_code
_entity_poly.pdbx_strand_id
1 'polypeptide(L)'
;MASALALHAHRAATLVQKRRVEYRELPAVQLLNRCSSDRVPFQWTLNPYRGCELACKYCYARYTHEFMEFHDSLAFESVIFAKRWDEAALRAGLRRVRPGQWIALGTATDPYQPAERRYRLTRRILSVFATLRGYNLGITTKSDLVRDDVELLRQVSARNNLRVTMTITTTDTALARLLEPLAPRPELRLAALGELARAGVACGVTVSPVLPGLNDSRAEIEAIAQQARLAGASYLHGRVLFLQPSAAAVFLPFLERTFPHLAGRYMDHFARSAYIRGEYPQRIGELLDDVSVTYGLASAAHWQPLVEQISFDFGAAPAAPSPFRVLPACR
;
A
#
# COMPACT_ATOMS: atom_id res chain seq x y z
N MET A 1 19.74 -20.87 -8.78
CA MET A 1 20.66 -19.71 -8.84
C MET A 1 19.93 -18.50 -8.24
N ALA A 2 20.57 -17.75 -7.32
CA ALA A 2 19.98 -16.56 -6.76
C ALA A 2 19.64 -15.53 -7.85
N SER A 3 18.52 -14.84 -7.72
CA SER A 3 18.16 -13.77 -8.66
C SER A 3 19.16 -12.61 -8.58
N ALA A 4 19.30 -11.81 -9.64
CA ALA A 4 20.17 -10.63 -9.61
C ALA A 4 19.76 -9.67 -8.48
N LEU A 5 18.44 -9.55 -8.20
CA LEU A 5 17.92 -8.77 -7.09
C LEU A 5 18.35 -9.32 -5.73
N ALA A 6 18.32 -10.64 -5.55
CA ALA A 6 18.77 -11.28 -4.31
C ALA A 6 20.26 -11.03 -4.07
N LEU A 7 21.10 -11.18 -5.10
CA LEU A 7 22.53 -10.88 -5.01
C LEU A 7 22.80 -9.41 -4.65
N HIS A 8 22.06 -8.47 -5.23
CA HIS A 8 22.18 -7.04 -4.88
C HIS A 8 21.71 -6.76 -3.46
N ALA A 9 20.62 -7.38 -3.01
CA ALA A 9 20.10 -7.18 -1.67
C ALA A 9 21.07 -7.67 -0.59
N HIS A 10 21.66 -8.85 -0.76
CA HIS A 10 22.63 -9.41 0.20
C HIS A 10 23.96 -8.65 0.20
N ARG A 11 24.38 -8.08 -0.93
CA ARG A 11 25.59 -7.27 -1.04
C ARG A 11 25.38 -5.78 -0.75
N ALA A 12 24.14 -5.36 -0.53
CA ALA A 12 23.80 -3.96 -0.27
C ALA A 12 24.48 -3.48 1.01
N ALA A 13 25.21 -2.37 0.90
CA ALA A 13 25.89 -1.76 2.05
C ALA A 13 24.87 -1.28 3.09
N THR A 14 25.13 -1.56 4.36
CA THR A 14 24.35 -1.00 5.46
C THR A 14 24.63 0.50 5.57
N LEU A 15 23.60 1.31 5.38
CA LEU A 15 23.68 2.77 5.48
C LEU A 15 23.61 3.23 6.93
N VAL A 16 22.68 2.66 7.69
CA VAL A 16 22.48 2.94 9.12
C VAL A 16 21.77 1.77 9.77
N GLN A 17 22.14 1.47 11.00
CA GLN A 17 21.45 0.54 11.87
C GLN A 17 20.92 1.27 13.10
N LYS A 18 19.61 1.23 13.31
CA LYS A 18 18.93 1.61 14.55
C LYS A 18 18.76 0.36 15.42
N ARG A 19 18.41 0.53 16.70
CA ARG A 19 18.24 -0.61 17.64
C ARG A 19 17.30 -1.72 17.13
N ARG A 20 16.37 -1.41 16.18
CA ARG A 20 15.39 -2.37 15.62
C ARG A 20 15.29 -2.35 14.09
N VAL A 21 15.96 -1.41 13.41
CA VAL A 21 15.83 -1.24 11.95
C VAL A 21 17.20 -0.97 11.35
N GLU A 22 17.53 -1.76 10.33
CA GLU A 22 18.70 -1.59 9.50
C GLU A 22 18.32 -0.97 8.16
N TYR A 23 19.01 0.06 7.73
CA TYR A 23 18.85 0.66 6.42
C TYR A 23 19.99 0.26 5.51
N ARG A 24 19.67 -0.23 4.32
CA ARG A 24 20.64 -0.61 3.28
C ARG A 24 20.37 0.19 2.01
N GLU A 25 21.43 0.50 1.27
CA GLU A 25 21.27 1.03 -0.08
C GLU A 25 21.07 -0.12 -1.07
N LEU A 26 19.98 -0.07 -1.85
CA LEU A 26 19.76 -1.03 -2.93
C LEU A 26 20.14 -0.37 -4.26
N PRO A 27 21.13 -0.87 -5.00
CA PRO A 27 21.39 -0.45 -6.35
C PRO A 27 20.14 -0.74 -7.20
N ALA A 28 19.39 0.30 -7.53
CA ALA A 28 18.15 0.15 -8.29
C ALA A 28 18.45 0.26 -9.77
N VAL A 29 18.24 -0.83 -10.49
CA VAL A 29 18.32 -0.83 -11.95
C VAL A 29 17.11 -0.06 -12.53
N GLN A 30 15.96 -0.10 -11.87
CA GLN A 30 14.76 0.62 -12.29
C GLN A 30 13.95 1.11 -11.08
N LEU A 31 13.64 2.40 -11.07
CA LEU A 31 12.70 2.98 -10.11
C LEU A 31 11.26 2.71 -10.52
N LEU A 32 10.94 2.91 -11.81
CA LEU A 32 9.64 2.69 -12.42
C LEU A 32 9.55 1.27 -13.01
N ASN A 33 8.59 0.48 -12.55
CA ASN A 33 8.39 -0.89 -13.01
C ASN A 33 7.03 -1.04 -13.69
N ARG A 34 6.98 -1.81 -14.78
CA ARG A 34 5.71 -2.14 -15.43
C ARG A 34 4.96 -3.16 -14.59
N CYS A 35 3.66 -2.95 -14.47
CA CYS A 35 2.72 -3.89 -13.90
C CYS A 35 1.88 -4.49 -15.03
N SER A 36 1.92 -5.82 -15.16
CA SER A 36 1.18 -6.56 -16.18
C SER A 36 -0.09 -7.21 -15.64
N SER A 37 -0.44 -6.95 -14.37
CA SER A 37 -1.63 -7.51 -13.76
C SER A 37 -2.87 -6.71 -14.18
N ASP A 38 -3.86 -7.37 -14.77
CA ASP A 38 -5.15 -6.79 -15.12
C ASP A 38 -6.05 -6.52 -13.89
N ARG A 39 -5.56 -6.87 -12.71
CA ARG A 39 -6.30 -6.82 -11.43
C ARG A 39 -6.10 -5.55 -10.64
N VAL A 40 -5.22 -4.68 -11.11
CA VAL A 40 -4.94 -3.40 -10.49
C VAL A 40 -5.17 -2.28 -11.51
N PRO A 41 -5.68 -1.12 -11.07
CA PRO A 41 -6.05 -0.03 -11.98
C PRO A 41 -4.85 0.81 -12.44
N PHE A 42 -3.64 0.26 -12.39
CA PHE A 42 -2.42 0.97 -12.80
C PHE A 42 -1.50 0.06 -13.59
N GLN A 43 -0.78 0.62 -14.53
CA GLN A 43 0.14 -0.09 -15.41
C GLN A 43 1.59 0.06 -14.99
N TRP A 44 1.88 0.98 -14.07
CA TRP A 44 3.24 1.25 -13.61
C TRP A 44 3.27 1.41 -12.10
N THR A 45 4.38 0.99 -11.49
CA THR A 45 4.62 1.13 -10.06
C THR A 45 5.93 1.86 -9.80
N LEU A 46 5.90 2.73 -8.79
CA LEU A 46 7.06 3.36 -8.19
C LEU A 46 7.13 2.98 -6.72
N ASN A 47 8.26 2.43 -6.29
CA ASN A 47 8.49 2.14 -4.89
C ASN A 47 9.89 2.63 -4.54
N PRO A 48 10.02 3.74 -3.80
CA PRO A 48 11.32 4.32 -3.44
C PRO A 48 12.11 3.41 -2.50
N TYR A 49 11.40 2.58 -1.75
CA TYR A 49 11.98 1.67 -0.78
C TYR A 49 11.58 0.22 -1.07
N ARG A 50 12.21 -0.73 -0.38
CA ARG A 50 11.70 -2.07 -0.11
C ARG A 50 11.72 -2.32 1.39
N GLY A 51 10.70 -3.01 1.90
CA GLY A 51 10.40 -3.06 3.32
C GLY A 51 9.62 -1.83 3.78
N CYS A 52 9.05 -1.91 4.99
CA CYS A 52 8.25 -0.83 5.54
C CYS A 52 8.25 -0.88 7.08
N GLU A 53 8.71 0.18 7.70
CA GLU A 53 8.82 0.31 9.16
C GLU A 53 7.46 0.40 9.88
N LEU A 54 6.34 0.62 9.16
CA LEU A 54 5.02 0.76 9.79
C LEU A 54 4.51 -0.54 10.43
N ALA A 55 5.12 -1.67 10.09
CA ALA A 55 4.95 -2.99 10.72
C ALA A 55 3.50 -3.49 10.82
N CYS A 56 2.66 -3.14 9.84
CA CYS A 56 1.28 -3.59 9.78
C CYS A 56 1.20 -5.12 9.80
N LYS A 57 0.38 -5.69 10.69
CA LYS A 57 0.31 -7.14 10.91
C LYS A 57 -0.18 -7.91 9.68
N TYR A 58 -1.06 -7.31 8.89
CA TYR A 58 -1.69 -7.87 7.70
C TYR A 58 -0.98 -7.50 6.38
N CYS A 59 0.21 -6.86 6.42
CA CYS A 59 0.82 -6.28 5.23
C CYS A 59 1.16 -7.34 4.18
N TYR A 60 0.47 -7.30 3.04
CA TYR A 60 0.69 -8.24 1.94
C TYR A 60 2.08 -8.08 1.32
N ALA A 61 2.67 -6.88 1.36
CA ALA A 61 3.94 -6.58 0.69
C ALA A 61 5.15 -7.32 1.29
N ARG A 62 4.98 -8.05 2.42
CA ARG A 62 6.03 -8.88 3.03
C ARG A 62 6.65 -9.85 2.05
N TYR A 63 5.87 -10.42 1.11
CA TYR A 63 6.39 -11.33 0.08
C TYR A 63 7.49 -10.70 -0.79
N THR A 64 7.58 -9.37 -0.85
CA THR A 64 8.60 -8.71 -1.68
C THR A 64 10.02 -8.90 -1.17
N HIS A 65 10.19 -9.27 0.11
CA HIS A 65 11.50 -9.62 0.68
C HIS A 65 11.94 -11.03 0.27
N GLU A 66 10.99 -11.93 -0.01
CA GLU A 66 11.28 -13.29 -0.51
C GLU A 66 12.05 -13.25 -1.84
N PHE A 67 11.75 -12.26 -2.71
CA PHE A 67 12.53 -12.07 -3.96
C PHE A 67 13.99 -11.68 -3.74
N MET A 68 14.33 -11.24 -2.54
CA MET A 68 15.68 -10.91 -2.10
C MET A 68 16.26 -11.98 -1.19
N GLU A 69 15.60 -13.18 -1.13
CA GLU A 69 15.98 -14.33 -0.31
C GLU A 69 15.96 -14.05 1.20
N PHE A 70 15.15 -13.09 1.64
CA PHE A 70 14.81 -12.92 3.05
C PHE A 70 13.55 -13.72 3.37
N HIS A 71 13.72 -14.87 4.01
CA HIS A 71 12.63 -15.80 4.31
C HIS A 71 11.96 -15.52 5.66
N ASP A 72 12.58 -14.70 6.52
CA ASP A 72 11.92 -14.19 7.72
C ASP A 72 10.94 -13.08 7.35
N SER A 73 9.66 -13.35 7.56
CA SER A 73 8.59 -12.38 7.28
C SER A 73 8.71 -11.08 8.11
N LEU A 74 9.45 -11.10 9.24
CA LEU A 74 9.72 -9.91 10.06
C LEU A 74 10.86 -9.06 9.49
N ALA A 75 11.70 -9.62 8.61
CA ALA A 75 12.73 -8.85 7.92
C ALA A 75 12.13 -7.69 7.09
N PHE A 76 10.89 -7.83 6.62
CA PHE A 76 10.19 -6.77 5.89
C PHE A 76 10.05 -5.46 6.68
N GLU A 77 9.94 -5.53 8.01
CA GLU A 77 9.77 -4.35 8.87
C GLU A 77 11.07 -3.90 9.54
N SER A 78 12.14 -4.71 9.48
CA SER A 78 13.42 -4.45 10.17
C SER A 78 14.59 -4.21 9.22
N VAL A 79 14.53 -4.67 7.97
CA VAL A 79 15.56 -4.44 6.95
C VAL A 79 14.96 -3.62 5.83
N ILE A 80 15.24 -2.33 5.82
CA ILE A 80 14.68 -1.39 4.86
C ILE A 80 15.74 -1.03 3.83
N PHE A 81 15.39 -1.21 2.56
CA PHE A 81 16.25 -0.84 1.46
C PHE A 81 15.82 0.50 0.87
N ALA A 82 16.69 1.50 0.93
CA ALA A 82 16.56 2.75 0.18
C ALA A 82 17.14 2.52 -1.21
N LYS A 83 16.37 2.72 -2.26
CA LYS A 83 16.86 2.60 -3.63
C LYS A 83 17.82 3.73 -3.94
N ARG A 84 18.94 3.40 -4.61
CA ARG A 84 19.86 4.43 -5.10
C ARG A 84 19.13 5.39 -6.03
N TRP A 85 19.26 6.67 -5.78
CA TRP A 85 18.63 7.70 -6.60
C TRP A 85 19.33 7.85 -7.95
N ASP A 86 18.55 7.78 -9.02
CA ASP A 86 18.96 8.07 -10.38
C ASP A 86 17.82 8.79 -11.11
N GLU A 87 17.93 10.10 -11.21
CA GLU A 87 16.92 10.93 -11.88
C GLU A 87 16.88 10.67 -13.39
N ALA A 88 18.01 10.44 -14.02
CA ALA A 88 18.07 10.21 -15.45
C ALA A 88 17.37 8.90 -15.82
N ALA A 89 17.58 7.84 -15.02
CA ALA A 89 16.88 6.57 -15.19
C ALA A 89 15.37 6.71 -14.94
N LEU A 90 14.95 7.49 -13.94
CA LEU A 90 13.53 7.76 -13.70
C LEU A 90 12.90 8.48 -14.90
N ARG A 91 13.52 9.56 -15.39
CA ARG A 91 13.02 10.30 -16.55
C ARG A 91 12.99 9.44 -17.83
N ALA A 92 13.99 8.60 -18.04
CA ALA A 92 14.02 7.66 -19.14
C ALA A 92 12.87 6.62 -19.04
N GLY A 93 12.60 6.12 -17.83
CA GLY A 93 11.47 5.25 -17.57
C GLY A 93 10.12 5.92 -17.84
N LEU A 94 9.93 7.15 -17.37
CA LEU A 94 8.71 7.91 -17.53
C LEU A 94 8.33 8.17 -19.00
N ARG A 95 9.30 8.32 -19.90
CA ARG A 95 9.03 8.43 -21.35
C ARG A 95 8.34 7.21 -21.96
N ARG A 96 8.36 6.07 -21.28
CA ARG A 96 7.70 4.82 -21.70
C ARG A 96 6.23 4.74 -21.27
N VAL A 97 5.81 5.62 -20.38
CA VAL A 97 4.42 5.70 -19.90
C VAL A 97 3.57 6.37 -20.97
N ARG A 98 2.53 5.70 -21.42
CA ARG A 98 1.61 6.22 -22.44
C ARG A 98 0.55 7.11 -21.78
N PRO A 99 -0.03 8.10 -22.54
CA PRO A 99 -1.17 8.86 -22.06
C PRO A 99 -2.30 7.95 -21.54
N GLY A 100 -2.93 8.36 -20.46
CA GLY A 100 -4.01 7.58 -19.81
C GLY A 100 -3.53 6.48 -18.85
N GLN A 101 -2.28 6.03 -18.92
CA GLN A 101 -1.77 5.03 -17.98
C GLN A 101 -1.51 5.63 -16.61
N TRP A 102 -1.80 4.84 -15.57
CA TRP A 102 -1.58 5.21 -14.18
C TRP A 102 -0.26 4.69 -13.64
N ILE A 103 0.39 5.52 -12.84
CA ILE A 103 1.56 5.17 -12.04
C ILE A 103 1.13 5.14 -10.58
N ALA A 104 1.34 4.01 -9.90
CA ALA A 104 1.06 3.87 -8.48
C ALA A 104 2.36 3.97 -7.67
N LEU A 105 2.41 4.93 -6.75
CA LEU A 105 3.51 5.14 -5.81
C LEU A 105 3.12 4.57 -4.45
N GLY A 106 3.92 3.64 -3.93
CA GLY A 106 3.67 3.02 -2.63
C GLY A 106 2.86 1.72 -2.68
N THR A 107 3.09 0.87 -3.69
CA THR A 107 2.39 -0.42 -3.83
C THR A 107 3.06 -1.55 -3.05
N ALA A 108 4.36 -1.49 -2.79
CA ALA A 108 5.12 -2.53 -2.09
C ALA A 108 5.88 -2.01 -0.86
N THR A 109 5.62 -0.78 -0.50
CA THR A 109 6.16 -0.07 0.67
C THR A 109 5.29 1.13 0.95
N ASP A 110 5.39 1.74 2.13
CA ASP A 110 4.83 3.07 2.32
C ASP A 110 5.86 4.11 1.85
N PRO A 111 5.50 5.00 0.89
CA PRO A 111 6.43 5.98 0.35
C PRO A 111 6.83 7.05 1.38
N TYR A 112 6.03 7.24 2.42
CA TYR A 112 6.26 8.17 3.53
C TYR A 112 6.57 7.46 4.85
N GLN A 113 7.07 6.22 4.81
CA GLN A 113 7.56 5.54 6.01
C GLN A 113 8.70 6.34 6.70
N PRO A 114 9.08 6.04 7.95
CA PRO A 114 10.12 6.80 8.67
C PRO A 114 11.45 6.99 7.93
N ALA A 115 11.83 6.07 7.04
CA ALA A 115 13.00 6.20 6.16
C ALA A 115 12.97 7.48 5.31
N GLU A 116 11.78 7.95 4.92
CA GLU A 116 11.62 9.14 4.08
C GLU A 116 12.12 10.41 4.77
N ARG A 117 12.05 10.50 6.10
CA ARG A 117 12.63 11.63 6.86
C ARG A 117 14.12 11.82 6.58
N ARG A 118 14.83 10.73 6.31
CA ARG A 118 16.28 10.74 6.08
C ARG A 118 16.64 10.78 4.60
N TYR A 119 16.05 9.88 3.80
CA TYR A 119 16.50 9.65 2.41
C TYR A 119 15.78 10.50 1.39
N ARG A 120 14.56 10.97 1.69
CA ARG A 120 13.73 11.86 0.88
C ARG A 120 13.57 11.41 -0.57
N LEU A 121 13.47 10.10 -0.80
CA LEU A 121 13.36 9.53 -2.14
C LEU A 121 12.00 9.81 -2.77
N THR A 122 10.91 9.76 -1.99
CA THR A 122 9.58 10.15 -2.44
C THR A 122 9.56 11.61 -2.86
N ARG A 123 10.11 12.50 -2.03
CA ARG A 123 10.23 13.92 -2.36
C ARG A 123 11.01 14.16 -3.64
N ARG A 124 12.12 13.45 -3.87
CA ARG A 124 12.91 13.54 -5.11
C ARG A 124 12.10 13.09 -6.33
N ILE A 125 11.33 11.99 -6.20
CA ILE A 125 10.42 11.51 -7.24
C ILE A 125 9.38 12.59 -7.57
N LEU A 126 8.72 13.16 -6.56
CA LEU A 126 7.72 14.21 -6.73
C LEU A 126 8.31 15.47 -7.36
N SER A 127 9.55 15.85 -7.01
CA SER A 127 10.25 16.99 -7.65
C SER A 127 10.43 16.78 -9.15
N VAL A 128 10.66 15.56 -9.60
CA VAL A 128 10.68 15.24 -11.04
C VAL A 128 9.29 15.44 -11.65
N PHE A 129 8.22 14.92 -11.03
CA PHE A 129 6.85 15.09 -11.53
C PHE A 129 6.40 16.56 -11.54
N ALA A 130 6.86 17.38 -10.61
CA ALA A 130 6.57 18.83 -10.61
C ALA A 130 7.11 19.56 -11.85
N THR A 131 8.12 19.00 -12.52
CA THR A 131 8.65 19.54 -13.79
C THR A 131 7.99 18.95 -15.04
N LEU A 132 7.21 17.88 -14.90
CA LEU A 132 6.55 17.15 -15.99
C LEU A 132 5.07 17.50 -16.08
N ARG A 133 4.39 17.06 -17.16
CA ARG A 133 2.95 17.28 -17.38
C ARG A 133 2.28 16.04 -17.95
N GLY A 134 0.99 15.88 -17.62
CA GLY A 134 0.10 14.92 -18.26
C GLY A 134 0.19 13.48 -17.74
N TYR A 135 0.86 13.26 -16.62
CA TYR A 135 0.90 11.94 -15.98
C TYR A 135 -0.28 11.73 -15.04
N ASN A 136 -0.75 10.47 -14.93
CA ASN A 136 -1.66 10.05 -13.87
C ASN A 136 -0.83 9.40 -12.76
N LEU A 137 -0.83 9.98 -11.58
CA LEU A 137 -0.06 9.53 -10.42
C LEU A 137 -0.98 9.30 -9.22
N GLY A 138 -1.01 8.08 -8.72
CA GLY A 138 -1.69 7.72 -7.47
C GLY A 138 -0.66 7.44 -6.37
N ILE A 139 -0.82 8.07 -5.22
CA ILE A 139 0.01 7.85 -4.04
C ILE A 139 -0.86 7.20 -2.97
N THR A 140 -0.37 6.11 -2.36
CA THR A 140 -1.04 5.50 -1.21
C THR A 140 -0.11 5.49 -0.01
N THR A 141 -0.59 5.99 1.13
CA THR A 141 0.20 6.05 2.36
C THR A 141 -0.66 5.91 3.63
N LYS A 142 -0.05 5.46 4.71
CA LYS A 142 -0.56 5.52 6.08
C LYS A 142 0.13 6.61 6.91
N SER A 143 1.08 7.31 6.32
CA SER A 143 1.94 8.23 7.05
C SER A 143 1.45 9.67 6.97
N ASP A 144 1.46 10.35 8.10
CA ASP A 144 1.22 11.78 8.18
C ASP A 144 2.40 12.63 7.67
N LEU A 145 3.56 12.02 7.38
CA LEU A 145 4.71 12.69 6.77
C LEU A 145 4.43 13.27 5.38
N VAL A 146 3.36 12.85 4.73
CA VAL A 146 2.91 13.44 3.45
C VAL A 146 2.67 14.95 3.58
N ARG A 147 2.44 15.45 4.80
CA ARG A 147 2.28 16.89 5.13
C ARG A 147 3.52 17.70 4.78
N ASP A 148 4.72 17.12 4.92
CA ASP A 148 5.98 17.79 4.63
C ASP A 148 6.10 18.16 3.13
N ASP A 149 5.30 17.53 2.26
CA ASP A 149 5.33 17.69 0.82
C ASP A 149 4.05 18.32 0.25
N VAL A 150 3.16 18.90 1.07
CA VAL A 150 1.88 19.46 0.60
C VAL A 150 2.07 20.47 -0.54
N GLU A 151 3.00 21.40 -0.40
CA GLU A 151 3.27 22.40 -1.45
C GLU A 151 3.83 21.76 -2.73
N LEU A 152 4.70 20.77 -2.61
CA LEU A 152 5.22 20.01 -3.75
C LEU A 152 4.11 19.21 -4.44
N LEU A 153 3.23 18.57 -3.67
CA LEU A 153 2.08 17.85 -4.19
C LEU A 153 1.11 18.79 -4.92
N ARG A 154 0.91 20.01 -4.41
CA ARG A 154 0.13 21.05 -5.10
C ARG A 154 0.76 21.41 -6.45
N GLN A 155 2.07 21.57 -6.52
CA GLN A 155 2.80 21.83 -7.78
C GLN A 155 2.68 20.65 -8.76
N VAL A 156 2.77 19.41 -8.27
CA VAL A 156 2.55 18.21 -9.08
C VAL A 156 1.12 18.18 -9.62
N SER A 157 0.11 18.42 -8.77
CA SER A 157 -1.30 18.37 -9.17
C SER A 157 -1.69 19.46 -10.17
N ALA A 158 -1.01 20.60 -10.16
CA ALA A 158 -1.23 21.68 -11.14
C ALA A 158 -0.85 21.28 -12.57
N ARG A 159 -0.08 20.21 -12.75
CA ARG A 159 0.46 19.77 -14.04
C ARG A 159 0.09 18.33 -14.41
N ASN A 160 -0.32 17.55 -13.44
CA ASN A 160 -0.58 16.11 -13.57
C ASN A 160 -1.89 15.76 -12.87
N ASN A 161 -2.51 14.66 -13.26
CA ASN A 161 -3.64 14.10 -12.54
C ASN A 161 -3.10 13.34 -11.31
N LEU A 162 -2.96 14.05 -10.20
CA LEU A 162 -2.47 13.50 -8.94
C LEU A 162 -3.63 13.13 -8.03
N ARG A 163 -3.53 11.97 -7.39
CA ARG A 163 -4.44 11.54 -6.32
C ARG A 163 -3.64 11.01 -5.15
N VAL A 164 -3.95 11.47 -3.94
CA VAL A 164 -3.35 10.98 -2.70
C VAL A 164 -4.39 10.22 -1.90
N THR A 165 -4.14 8.95 -1.67
CA THR A 165 -5.03 8.07 -0.91
C THR A 165 -4.43 7.80 0.46
N MET A 166 -5.13 8.24 1.50
CA MET A 166 -4.78 7.92 2.88
C MET A 166 -5.43 6.61 3.29
N THR A 167 -4.64 5.65 3.75
CA THR A 167 -5.21 4.42 4.29
C THR A 167 -5.64 4.63 5.73
N ILE A 168 -6.92 4.44 6.00
CA ILE A 168 -7.53 4.45 7.33
C ILE A 168 -8.37 3.20 7.48
N THR A 169 -7.87 2.23 8.23
CA THR A 169 -8.55 0.93 8.41
C THR A 169 -9.58 0.97 9.53
N THR A 170 -9.43 1.86 10.48
CA THR A 170 -10.36 2.10 11.58
C THR A 170 -10.13 3.48 12.16
N THR A 171 -11.14 4.04 12.80
CA THR A 171 -11.04 5.26 13.64
C THR A 171 -10.78 4.91 15.12
N ASP A 172 -10.92 3.65 15.52
CA ASP A 172 -10.53 3.18 16.84
C ASP A 172 -9.01 3.15 16.98
N THR A 173 -8.48 4.04 17.81
CA THR A 173 -7.03 4.18 18.06
C THR A 173 -6.43 2.95 18.72
N ALA A 174 -7.19 2.23 19.55
CA ALA A 174 -6.70 1.01 20.20
C ALA A 174 -6.56 -0.12 19.19
N LEU A 175 -7.57 -0.35 18.36
CA LEU A 175 -7.53 -1.32 17.27
C LEU A 175 -6.44 -0.96 16.25
N ALA A 176 -6.33 0.32 15.86
CA ALA A 176 -5.30 0.79 14.95
C ALA A 176 -3.89 0.49 15.51
N ARG A 177 -3.65 0.69 16.80
CA ARG A 177 -2.35 0.40 17.44
C ARG A 177 -2.01 -1.09 17.44
N LEU A 178 -2.99 -1.96 17.58
CA LEU A 178 -2.80 -3.41 17.51
C LEU A 178 -2.45 -3.87 16.10
N LEU A 179 -3.18 -3.38 15.10
CA LEU A 179 -3.04 -3.78 13.69
C LEU A 179 -1.85 -3.13 12.99
N GLU A 180 -1.53 -1.88 13.32
CA GLU A 180 -0.57 -1.00 12.64
C GLU A 180 0.35 -0.31 13.68
N PRO A 181 1.15 -1.07 14.41
CA PRO A 181 1.79 -0.62 15.67
C PRO A 181 2.71 0.57 15.52
N LEU A 182 3.33 0.77 14.37
CA LEU A 182 4.28 1.86 14.12
C LEU A 182 3.78 2.89 13.10
N ALA A 183 2.53 2.75 12.63
CA ALA A 183 1.90 3.77 11.81
C ALA A 183 1.36 4.93 12.67
N PRO A 184 1.28 6.16 12.14
CA PRO A 184 0.62 7.26 12.82
C PRO A 184 -0.84 6.91 13.17
N ARG A 185 -1.35 7.47 14.27
CA ARG A 185 -2.75 7.26 14.67
C ARG A 185 -3.72 7.79 13.60
N PRO A 186 -4.95 7.24 13.54
CA PRO A 186 -5.94 7.64 12.53
C PRO A 186 -6.18 9.16 12.48
N GLU A 187 -6.20 9.82 13.63
CA GLU A 187 -6.44 11.28 13.73
C GLU A 187 -5.34 12.10 13.04
N LEU A 188 -4.08 11.65 13.15
CA LEU A 188 -2.96 12.32 12.47
C LEU A 188 -3.02 12.14 10.96
N ARG A 189 -3.48 10.97 10.51
CA ARG A 189 -3.70 10.69 9.08
C ARG A 189 -4.84 11.54 8.52
N LEU A 190 -5.94 11.68 9.28
CA LEU A 190 -7.07 12.53 8.90
C LEU A 190 -6.66 14.02 8.88
N ALA A 191 -5.86 14.47 9.84
CA ALA A 191 -5.32 15.82 9.85
C ALA A 191 -4.44 16.08 8.60
N ALA A 192 -3.56 15.13 8.24
CA ALA A 192 -2.74 15.21 7.04
C ALA A 192 -3.59 15.27 5.76
N LEU A 193 -4.64 14.45 5.68
CA LEU A 193 -5.60 14.48 4.58
C LEU A 193 -6.29 15.85 4.48
N GLY A 194 -6.67 16.43 5.61
CA GLY A 194 -7.27 17.77 5.66
C GLY A 194 -6.32 18.89 5.17
N GLU A 195 -5.03 18.77 5.39
CA GLU A 195 -4.04 19.71 4.85
C GLU A 195 -3.92 19.59 3.34
N LEU A 196 -3.91 18.35 2.82
CA LEU A 196 -3.92 18.08 1.36
C LEU A 196 -5.17 18.65 0.70
N ALA A 197 -6.35 18.40 1.27
CA ALA A 197 -7.63 18.91 0.75
C ALA A 197 -7.66 20.44 0.72
N ARG A 198 -7.23 21.11 1.77
CA ARG A 198 -7.14 22.58 1.84
C ARG A 198 -6.14 23.16 0.82
N ALA A 199 -5.12 22.42 0.48
CA ALA A 199 -4.17 22.80 -0.56
C ALA A 199 -4.68 22.54 -1.99
N GLY A 200 -5.89 22.00 -2.16
CA GLY A 200 -6.49 21.67 -3.45
C GLY A 200 -5.93 20.39 -4.09
N VAL A 201 -5.26 19.54 -3.33
CA VAL A 201 -4.79 18.25 -3.81
C VAL A 201 -5.94 17.23 -3.72
N ALA A 202 -6.27 16.58 -4.84
CA ALA A 202 -7.30 15.54 -4.86
C ALA A 202 -6.88 14.38 -3.94
N CYS A 203 -7.62 14.18 -2.85
CA CYS A 203 -7.30 13.18 -1.86
C CYS A 203 -8.56 12.45 -1.36
N GLY A 204 -8.36 11.26 -0.82
CA GLY A 204 -9.43 10.44 -0.27
C GLY A 204 -8.92 9.34 0.64
N VAL A 205 -9.82 8.45 1.03
CA VAL A 205 -9.54 7.38 1.99
C VAL A 205 -9.69 6.02 1.35
N THR A 206 -8.80 5.09 1.72
CA THR A 206 -9.02 3.67 1.48
C THR A 206 -9.10 2.89 2.79
N VAL A 207 -10.16 2.07 2.92
CA VAL A 207 -10.30 1.08 3.99
C VAL A 207 -9.71 -0.22 3.48
N SER A 208 -8.39 -0.33 3.52
CA SER A 208 -7.66 -1.49 3.00
C SER A 208 -6.58 -1.97 3.98
N PRO A 209 -6.80 -3.15 4.55
CA PRO A 209 -7.90 -4.08 4.32
C PRO A 209 -9.13 -3.82 5.19
N VAL A 210 -10.30 -4.28 4.71
CA VAL A 210 -11.43 -4.60 5.56
C VAL A 210 -11.21 -6.00 6.14
N LEU A 211 -11.26 -6.10 7.46
CA LEU A 211 -10.91 -7.29 8.25
C LEU A 211 -12.20 -7.90 8.84
N PRO A 212 -12.59 -9.12 8.45
CA PRO A 212 -13.83 -9.76 8.94
C PRO A 212 -13.94 -9.80 10.47
N GLY A 213 -14.97 -9.15 11.00
CA GLY A 213 -15.25 -9.11 12.45
C GLY A 213 -14.38 -8.15 13.26
N LEU A 214 -13.55 -7.32 12.60
CA LEU A 214 -12.70 -6.33 13.28
C LEU A 214 -13.02 -4.87 12.88
N ASN A 215 -13.25 -4.62 11.60
CA ASN A 215 -13.53 -3.27 11.08
C ASN A 215 -14.52 -3.30 9.91
N ASP A 216 -15.37 -4.33 9.84
CA ASP A 216 -16.27 -4.60 8.72
C ASP A 216 -17.74 -4.30 9.02
N SER A 217 -18.05 -3.72 10.17
CA SER A 217 -19.41 -3.29 10.50
C SER A 217 -19.77 -2.00 9.77
N ARG A 218 -21.06 -1.82 9.47
CA ARG A 218 -21.59 -0.59 8.89
C ARG A 218 -21.17 0.63 9.73
N ALA A 219 -21.33 0.56 11.05
CA ALA A 219 -21.02 1.67 11.95
C ALA A 219 -19.54 2.11 11.87
N GLU A 220 -18.61 1.15 11.74
CA GLU A 220 -17.18 1.46 11.58
C GLU A 220 -16.85 2.09 10.24
N ILE A 221 -17.44 1.58 9.15
CA ILE A 221 -17.25 2.17 7.81
C ILE A 221 -17.87 3.57 7.75
N GLU A 222 -19.04 3.79 8.33
CA GLU A 222 -19.68 5.11 8.45
C GLU A 222 -18.84 6.09 9.27
N ALA A 223 -18.29 5.67 10.40
CA ALA A 223 -17.40 6.49 11.21
C ALA A 223 -16.15 6.93 10.40
N ILE A 224 -15.56 6.05 9.61
CA ILE A 224 -14.46 6.40 8.72
C ILE A 224 -14.93 7.39 7.64
N ALA A 225 -16.06 7.14 6.99
CA ALA A 225 -16.60 7.99 5.93
C ALA A 225 -16.92 9.40 6.43
N GLN A 226 -17.55 9.50 7.60
CA GLN A 226 -17.85 10.78 8.25
C GLN A 226 -16.59 11.58 8.52
N GLN A 227 -15.59 10.96 9.17
CA GLN A 227 -14.32 11.64 9.48
C GLN A 227 -13.56 12.02 8.20
N ALA A 228 -13.56 11.15 7.19
CA ALA A 228 -12.96 11.42 5.90
C ALA A 228 -13.63 12.63 5.21
N ARG A 229 -14.97 12.68 5.21
CA ARG A 229 -15.73 13.79 4.65
C ARG A 229 -15.44 15.11 5.36
N LEU A 230 -15.43 15.10 6.69
CA LEU A 230 -15.09 16.26 7.50
C LEU A 230 -13.66 16.75 7.24
N ALA A 231 -12.73 15.85 6.99
CA ALA A 231 -11.36 16.17 6.60
C ALA A 231 -11.22 16.62 5.13
N GLY A 232 -12.29 16.63 4.34
CA GLY A 232 -12.27 17.09 2.96
C GLY A 232 -11.91 16.03 1.93
N ALA A 233 -12.02 14.75 2.27
CA ALA A 233 -11.87 13.67 1.30
C ALA A 233 -12.89 13.80 0.16
N SER A 234 -12.48 13.50 -1.06
CA SER A 234 -13.34 13.49 -2.25
C SER A 234 -13.86 12.08 -2.61
N TYR A 235 -13.23 11.03 -2.10
CA TYR A 235 -13.61 9.65 -2.36
C TYR A 235 -13.30 8.73 -1.18
N LEU A 236 -14.01 7.60 -1.13
CA LEU A 236 -13.75 6.49 -0.23
C LEU A 236 -13.90 5.18 -1.00
N HIS A 237 -12.97 4.28 -0.80
CA HIS A 237 -13.04 2.91 -1.29
C HIS A 237 -12.37 1.96 -0.31
N GLY A 238 -12.45 0.66 -0.55
CA GLY A 238 -11.80 -0.32 0.30
C GLY A 238 -11.68 -1.67 -0.38
N ARG A 239 -10.94 -2.56 0.27
CA ARG A 239 -10.80 -3.94 -0.19
C ARG A 239 -10.74 -4.88 1.00
N VAL A 240 -11.38 -6.01 0.84
CA VAL A 240 -11.30 -7.11 1.82
C VAL A 240 -9.86 -7.63 1.92
N LEU A 241 -9.50 -8.06 3.10
CA LEU A 241 -8.19 -8.68 3.38
C LEU A 241 -7.89 -9.81 2.41
N PHE A 242 -6.66 -9.83 1.91
CA PHE A 242 -6.05 -11.01 1.33
C PHE A 242 -4.72 -11.30 2.03
N LEU A 243 -4.40 -12.56 2.26
CA LEU A 243 -3.22 -13.00 2.98
C LEU A 243 -2.32 -13.86 2.09
N GLN A 244 -1.20 -13.30 1.68
CA GLN A 244 -0.10 -14.08 1.13
C GLN A 244 0.58 -14.89 2.23
N PRO A 245 1.29 -15.98 1.92
CA PRO A 245 1.93 -16.83 2.93
C PRO A 245 2.78 -16.07 3.94
N SER A 246 3.63 -15.14 3.50
CA SER A 246 4.45 -14.32 4.38
C SER A 246 3.65 -13.35 5.25
N ALA A 247 2.51 -12.86 4.77
CA ALA A 247 1.60 -12.05 5.59
C ALA A 247 0.82 -12.92 6.57
N ALA A 248 0.36 -14.11 6.14
CA ALA A 248 -0.34 -15.08 6.98
C ALA A 248 0.54 -15.55 8.15
N ALA A 249 1.82 -15.81 7.90
CA ALA A 249 2.79 -16.21 8.92
C ALA A 249 2.95 -15.18 10.07
N VAL A 250 2.62 -13.91 9.83
CA VAL A 250 2.63 -12.86 10.85
C VAL A 250 1.24 -12.62 11.42
N PHE A 251 0.23 -12.57 10.54
CA PHE A 251 -1.11 -12.15 10.93
C PHE A 251 -1.89 -13.22 11.71
N LEU A 252 -1.82 -14.48 11.28
CA LEU A 252 -2.59 -15.55 11.96
C LEU A 252 -2.13 -15.78 13.40
N PRO A 253 -0.83 -15.91 13.73
CA PRO A 253 -0.39 -16.00 15.11
C PRO A 253 -0.67 -14.73 15.93
N PHE A 254 -0.66 -13.55 15.31
CA PHE A 254 -1.09 -12.32 15.96
C PHE A 254 -2.59 -12.38 16.31
N LEU A 255 -3.42 -12.79 15.35
CA LEU A 255 -4.86 -12.91 15.54
C LEU A 255 -5.22 -13.91 16.65
N GLU A 256 -4.57 -15.07 16.65
CA GLU A 256 -4.76 -16.13 17.66
C GLU A 256 -4.49 -15.63 19.09
N ARG A 257 -3.45 -14.83 19.26
CA ARG A 257 -3.11 -14.25 20.58
C ARG A 257 -4.02 -13.08 20.98
N THR A 258 -4.44 -12.27 20.02
CA THR A 258 -5.11 -10.98 20.31
C THR A 258 -6.63 -11.07 20.17
N PHE A 259 -7.12 -11.90 19.25
CA PHE A 259 -8.54 -12.10 18.95
C PHE A 259 -8.87 -13.59 18.78
N PRO A 260 -8.68 -14.42 19.82
CA PRO A 260 -8.78 -15.88 19.73
C PRO A 260 -10.16 -16.35 19.22
N HIS A 261 -11.22 -15.60 19.50
CA HIS A 261 -12.58 -15.90 19.03
C HIS A 261 -12.75 -15.77 17.50
N LEU A 262 -11.85 -15.09 16.82
CA LEU A 262 -11.84 -14.94 15.35
C LEU A 262 -10.87 -15.91 14.67
N ALA A 263 -9.90 -16.45 15.37
CA ALA A 263 -8.79 -17.21 14.80
C ALA A 263 -9.26 -18.38 13.92
N GLY A 264 -10.19 -19.21 14.41
CA GLY A 264 -10.74 -20.33 13.65
C GLY A 264 -11.36 -19.90 12.33
N ARG A 265 -12.19 -18.86 12.35
CA ARG A 265 -12.82 -18.31 11.14
C ARG A 265 -11.80 -17.82 10.11
N TYR A 266 -10.72 -17.17 10.54
CA TYR A 266 -9.66 -16.71 9.62
C TYR A 266 -8.86 -17.90 9.08
N MET A 267 -8.53 -18.88 9.91
CA MET A 267 -7.87 -20.10 9.44
C MET A 267 -8.69 -20.82 8.38
N ASP A 268 -10.01 -20.95 8.56
CA ASP A 268 -10.90 -21.57 7.57
C ASP A 268 -10.95 -20.79 6.26
N HIS A 269 -11.05 -19.44 6.33
CA HIS A 269 -11.08 -18.59 5.16
C HIS A 269 -9.79 -18.69 4.31
N PHE A 270 -8.65 -18.77 4.98
CA PHE A 270 -7.33 -18.73 4.32
C PHE A 270 -6.67 -20.10 4.18
N ALA A 271 -7.32 -21.20 4.61
CA ALA A 271 -6.77 -22.56 4.52
C ALA A 271 -6.38 -22.98 3.11
N ARG A 272 -7.13 -22.51 2.09
CA ARG A 272 -6.97 -22.97 0.69
C ARG A 272 -6.71 -21.84 -0.31
N SER A 273 -6.74 -20.60 0.13
CA SER A 273 -6.65 -19.44 -0.77
C SER A 273 -6.14 -18.23 -0.01
N ALA A 274 -5.31 -17.42 -0.65
CA ALA A 274 -4.94 -16.11 -0.13
C ALA A 274 -6.12 -15.11 -0.10
N TYR A 275 -7.27 -15.47 -0.68
CA TYR A 275 -8.44 -14.59 -0.83
C TYR A 275 -9.66 -15.18 -0.13
N ILE A 276 -10.43 -14.35 0.53
CA ILE A 276 -11.77 -14.69 0.98
C ILE A 276 -12.66 -14.81 -0.26
N ARG A 277 -13.37 -15.93 -0.35
CA ARG A 277 -14.30 -16.26 -1.44
C ARG A 277 -15.74 -16.17 -0.98
N GLY A 278 -16.68 -16.28 -1.93
CA GLY A 278 -18.12 -16.25 -1.67
C GLY A 278 -18.69 -14.83 -1.63
N GLU A 279 -19.81 -14.64 -0.98
CA GLU A 279 -20.60 -13.40 -0.97
C GLU A 279 -20.00 -12.27 -0.14
N TYR A 280 -19.10 -12.60 0.79
CA TYR A 280 -18.55 -11.62 1.73
C TYR A 280 -17.84 -10.44 1.03
N PRO A 281 -16.93 -10.65 0.06
CA PRO A 281 -16.29 -9.54 -0.65
C PRO A 281 -17.27 -8.64 -1.40
N GLN A 282 -18.30 -9.21 -2.02
CA GLN A 282 -19.34 -8.46 -2.72
C GLN A 282 -20.14 -7.62 -1.72
N ARG A 283 -20.61 -8.20 -0.62
CA ARG A 283 -21.34 -7.49 0.43
C ARG A 283 -20.56 -6.32 1.00
N ILE A 284 -19.24 -6.49 1.22
CA ILE A 284 -18.38 -5.40 1.68
C ILE A 284 -18.21 -4.32 0.60
N GLY A 285 -18.13 -4.70 -0.67
CA GLY A 285 -18.10 -3.75 -1.79
C GLY A 285 -19.38 -2.89 -1.82
N GLU A 286 -20.54 -3.53 -1.76
CA GLU A 286 -21.85 -2.86 -1.73
C GLU A 286 -22.00 -1.94 -0.51
N LEU A 287 -21.53 -2.38 0.67
CA LEU A 287 -21.52 -1.56 1.88
C LEU A 287 -20.65 -0.31 1.72
N LEU A 288 -19.45 -0.45 1.18
CA LEU A 288 -18.53 0.67 0.95
C LEU A 288 -19.12 1.67 -0.06
N ASP A 289 -19.74 1.20 -1.13
CA ASP A 289 -20.37 2.05 -2.15
C ASP A 289 -21.57 2.80 -1.57
N ASP A 290 -22.46 2.11 -0.84
CA ASP A 290 -23.62 2.71 -0.19
C ASP A 290 -23.21 3.79 0.82
N VAL A 291 -22.25 3.48 1.69
CA VAL A 291 -21.73 4.46 2.66
C VAL A 291 -21.05 5.63 1.96
N SER A 292 -20.27 5.37 0.90
CA SER A 292 -19.65 6.45 0.13
C SER A 292 -20.67 7.43 -0.41
N VAL A 293 -21.76 6.93 -1.03
CA VAL A 293 -22.85 7.74 -1.56
C VAL A 293 -23.54 8.51 -0.42
N THR A 294 -23.85 7.84 0.69
CA THR A 294 -24.53 8.45 1.85
C THR A 294 -23.76 9.65 2.41
N TYR A 295 -22.43 9.58 2.43
CA TYR A 295 -21.58 10.67 2.93
C TYR A 295 -21.07 11.61 1.84
N GLY A 296 -21.58 11.53 0.61
CA GLY A 296 -21.21 12.41 -0.51
C GLY A 296 -19.75 12.26 -0.95
N LEU A 297 -19.24 11.04 -0.86
CA LEU A 297 -17.91 10.66 -1.33
C LEU A 297 -18.05 9.88 -2.66
N ALA A 298 -17.11 10.05 -3.58
CA ALA A 298 -17.08 9.20 -4.76
C ALA A 298 -16.74 7.76 -4.36
N SER A 299 -17.52 6.79 -4.86
CA SER A 299 -17.26 5.37 -4.64
C SER A 299 -16.24 4.81 -5.64
N ALA A 300 -15.84 3.57 -5.41
CA ALA A 300 -14.93 2.85 -6.32
C ALA A 300 -15.45 2.78 -7.75
N ALA A 301 -16.78 2.66 -7.94
CA ALA A 301 -17.41 2.60 -9.25
C ALA A 301 -17.20 3.87 -10.09
N HIS A 302 -17.08 5.01 -9.45
CA HIS A 302 -16.86 6.31 -10.11
C HIS A 302 -15.38 6.68 -10.24
N TRP A 303 -14.50 5.82 -9.68
CA TRP A 303 -13.10 6.17 -9.48
C TRP A 303 -12.12 5.41 -10.38
N GLN A 304 -12.63 4.41 -11.21
CA GLN A 304 -11.80 3.44 -11.70
C GLN A 304 -11.72 3.04 -12.99
N PRO A 305 -11.05 2.18 -13.68
CA PRO A 305 -11.64 1.05 -14.34
C PRO A 305 -12.00 -0.05 -13.36
N LEU A 306 -13.23 -0.51 -13.40
CA LEU A 306 -13.72 -1.66 -12.62
C LEU A 306 -12.83 -2.87 -12.91
N VAL A 307 -12.06 -3.25 -11.93
CA VAL A 307 -11.51 -4.59 -11.92
C VAL A 307 -12.29 -5.33 -10.86
N GLU A 308 -13.21 -6.19 -11.30
CA GLU A 308 -13.83 -7.16 -10.42
C GLU A 308 -12.79 -7.85 -9.56
N GLN A 309 -13.15 -8.17 -8.33
CA GLN A 309 -12.33 -9.00 -7.43
C GLN A 309 -12.27 -10.44 -7.94
N ILE A 310 -11.72 -10.62 -9.14
CA ILE A 310 -11.47 -11.92 -9.71
C ILE A 310 -10.21 -12.49 -9.04
N SER A 311 -10.25 -13.74 -8.63
CA SER A 311 -9.15 -14.47 -8.02
C SER A 311 -7.82 -14.23 -8.75
N PHE A 312 -6.79 -13.78 -8.07
CA PHE A 312 -5.48 -13.61 -8.67
C PHE A 312 -4.89 -14.97 -9.07
N ASP A 313 -4.76 -15.22 -10.35
CA ASP A 313 -3.98 -16.32 -10.87
C ASP A 313 -2.54 -15.85 -11.10
N PHE A 314 -1.68 -16.24 -10.20
CA PHE A 314 -0.27 -15.88 -10.24
C PHE A 314 0.44 -17.07 -10.86
N GLY A 315 0.70 -17.00 -12.15
CA GLY A 315 1.30 -18.06 -12.96
C GLY A 315 2.19 -19.01 -12.19
N ALA A 316 1.93 -20.29 -12.37
CA ALA A 316 2.56 -21.37 -11.63
C ALA A 316 4.08 -21.26 -11.65
N ALA A 317 4.69 -21.10 -10.48
CA ALA A 317 6.03 -21.63 -10.25
C ALA A 317 5.94 -23.16 -10.19
N PRO A 318 6.93 -23.92 -10.66
CA PRO A 318 6.89 -25.38 -10.59
C PRO A 318 6.69 -25.81 -9.14
N ALA A 319 5.76 -26.75 -8.96
CA ALA A 319 5.17 -27.17 -7.71
C ALA A 319 6.19 -27.63 -6.66
N ALA A 320 6.27 -26.88 -5.57
CA ALA A 320 6.39 -27.47 -4.25
C ALA A 320 4.98 -27.49 -3.63
N PRO A 321 4.59 -28.48 -2.82
CA PRO A 321 3.25 -28.56 -2.27
C PRO A 321 3.08 -27.49 -1.16
N SER A 322 2.71 -26.27 -1.56
CA SER A 322 2.20 -25.24 -0.66
C SER A 322 0.71 -25.04 -0.98
N PRO A 323 -0.17 -24.97 0.02
CA PRO A 323 -1.59 -24.73 -0.22
C PRO A 323 -1.89 -23.32 -0.77
N PHE A 324 -0.84 -22.47 -0.89
CA PHE A 324 -0.97 -21.11 -1.38
C PHE A 324 -0.20 -20.91 -2.68
N ARG A 325 -0.86 -20.45 -3.73
CA ARG A 325 -0.19 -20.00 -4.96
C ARG A 325 0.41 -18.62 -4.76
N VAL A 326 1.67 -18.46 -5.10
CA VAL A 326 2.42 -17.19 -5.02
C VAL A 326 2.09 -16.29 -6.21
N LEU A 327 2.00 -14.99 -5.94
CA LEU A 327 1.70 -13.93 -6.88
C LEU A 327 2.88 -13.52 -7.77
N PRO A 328 2.76 -13.29 -9.09
CA PRO A 328 3.75 -12.52 -9.81
C PRO A 328 3.68 -11.04 -9.37
N ALA A 329 4.84 -10.52 -8.98
CA ALA A 329 5.00 -9.11 -8.69
C ALA A 329 4.85 -8.27 -9.96
N CYS A 330 4.40 -7.04 -9.81
CA CYS A 330 4.79 -6.00 -10.75
C CYS A 330 6.32 -5.89 -10.67
N ARG A 331 7.03 -6.34 -11.70
CA ARG A 331 8.49 -6.22 -11.81
C ARG A 331 8.91 -4.77 -11.98
#